data_7b275a75a9071e9e9547191f1d66153f
#
_entry.id   7b275a75a9071e9e9547191f1d66153f
#
_cell.length_a   1.000
_cell.length_b   1.000
_cell.length_c   1.000
_cell.angle_alpha   90.00
_cell.angle_beta   90.00
_cell.angle_gamma   90.00
#
_symmetry.space_group_name_H-M   'P 1'
#
loop_
_entity.id
_entity.type
_entity.pdbx_description
1 polymer ?
#
loop_
_entity_poly.entity_id
_entity_poly.type
_entity_poly.pdbx_seq_one_letter_code
_entity_poly.pdbx_strand_id
1 'polypeptide(L)'
;MATIKEIAALAGVSRGTVDRVLNDRGAVNPETAEKIRKIAKELDYKPNRAGLVLAAQKKRLKLGVILFSTGNPFFQDVLAGIDEKAEELANYNCTVITKKISFGVEAQLQTIDELLAEEVNGIAMTPYNDA
;
A
#
# COMPACT_ATOMS: atom_id res chain seq x y z
N MET A 1 -7.08 -25.00 6.31
CA MET A 1 -6.78 -23.53 6.29
C MET A 1 -8.08 -22.77 6.51
N ALA A 2 -8.10 -21.90 7.48
CA ALA A 2 -9.28 -21.09 7.78
C ALA A 2 -9.63 -20.16 6.61
N THR A 3 -10.91 -20.01 6.34
CA THR A 3 -11.43 -19.20 5.26
C THR A 3 -12.41 -18.14 5.78
N ILE A 4 -12.59 -17.05 5.03
CA ILE A 4 -13.61 -16.02 5.34
C ILE A 4 -15.01 -16.65 5.44
N LYS A 5 -15.30 -17.70 4.67
CA LYS A 5 -16.57 -18.42 4.73
C LYS A 5 -16.80 -19.11 6.08
N GLU A 6 -15.76 -19.73 6.63
CA GLU A 6 -15.83 -20.38 7.94
C GLU A 6 -15.98 -19.36 9.07
N ILE A 7 -15.23 -18.26 9.03
CA ILE A 7 -15.37 -17.16 9.99
C ILE A 7 -16.80 -16.58 9.94
N ALA A 8 -17.34 -16.37 8.74
CA ALA A 8 -18.70 -15.85 8.56
C ALA A 8 -19.75 -16.79 9.15
N ALA A 9 -19.61 -18.09 8.92
CA ALA A 9 -20.51 -19.11 9.48
C ALA A 9 -20.49 -19.13 11.01
N LEU A 10 -19.29 -19.10 11.61
CA LEU A 10 -19.10 -19.11 13.07
C LEU A 10 -19.56 -17.80 13.72
N ALA A 11 -19.39 -16.68 13.06
CA ALA A 11 -19.82 -15.37 13.55
C ALA A 11 -21.31 -15.10 13.31
N GLY A 12 -21.97 -15.87 12.46
CA GLY A 12 -23.37 -15.66 12.09
C GLY A 12 -23.61 -14.41 11.22
N VAL A 13 -22.63 -14.05 10.39
CA VAL A 13 -22.64 -12.85 9.54
C VAL A 13 -22.33 -13.18 8.08
N SER A 14 -22.50 -12.19 7.20
CA SER A 14 -22.11 -12.36 5.79
C SER A 14 -20.61 -12.34 5.58
N ARG A 15 -20.12 -12.95 4.51
CA ARG A 15 -18.72 -12.87 4.11
C ARG A 15 -18.24 -11.44 3.90
N GLY A 16 -19.11 -10.58 3.37
CA GLY A 16 -18.83 -9.16 3.18
C GLY A 16 -18.61 -8.42 4.50
N THR A 17 -19.32 -8.79 5.57
CA THR A 17 -19.12 -8.24 6.92
C THR A 17 -17.75 -8.66 7.47
N VAL A 18 -17.37 -9.92 7.31
CA VAL A 18 -16.05 -10.41 7.71
C VAL A 18 -14.93 -9.68 6.96
N ASP A 19 -15.07 -9.52 5.65
CA ASP A 19 -14.10 -8.81 4.81
C ASP A 19 -13.92 -7.34 5.26
N ARG A 20 -15.00 -6.64 5.56
CA ARG A 20 -14.93 -5.27 6.07
C ARG A 20 -14.18 -5.18 7.39
N VAL A 21 -14.42 -6.10 8.31
CA VAL A 21 -13.75 -6.13 9.62
C VAL A 21 -12.27 -6.44 9.49
N LEU A 22 -11.92 -7.46 8.71
CA LEU A 22 -10.52 -7.92 8.59
C LEU A 22 -9.64 -6.97 7.75
N ASN A 23 -10.26 -6.19 6.87
CA ASN A 23 -9.56 -5.21 6.03
C ASN A 23 -9.84 -3.74 6.41
N ASP A 24 -10.47 -3.52 7.57
CA ASP A 24 -10.83 -2.19 8.08
C ASP A 24 -11.58 -1.32 7.04
N ARG A 25 -12.49 -1.95 6.30
CA ARG A 25 -13.29 -1.30 5.25
C ARG A 25 -14.70 -1.02 5.73
N GLY A 26 -14.95 0.19 6.20
CA GLY A 26 -16.28 0.66 6.57
C GLY A 26 -16.72 0.30 7.99
N ALA A 27 -17.85 0.88 8.40
CA ALA A 27 -18.39 0.73 9.75
C ALA A 27 -19.07 -0.63 9.93
N VAL A 28 -18.64 -1.36 10.95
CA VAL A 28 -19.28 -2.57 11.46
C VAL A 28 -19.52 -2.37 12.95
N ASN A 29 -20.62 -2.90 13.48
CA ASN A 29 -20.89 -2.86 14.91
C ASN A 29 -19.67 -3.35 15.71
N PRO A 30 -19.20 -2.60 16.72
CA PRO A 30 -18.00 -2.95 17.49
C PRO A 30 -18.02 -4.36 18.10
N GLU A 31 -19.15 -4.81 18.61
CA GLU A 31 -19.31 -6.15 19.17
C GLU A 31 -19.15 -7.23 18.11
N THR A 32 -19.74 -7.02 16.94
CA THR A 32 -19.60 -7.92 15.78
C THR A 32 -18.17 -7.94 15.28
N ALA A 33 -17.53 -6.78 15.19
CA ALA A 33 -16.13 -6.66 14.76
C ALA A 33 -15.19 -7.42 15.72
N GLU A 34 -15.36 -7.26 17.02
CA GLU A 34 -14.56 -7.96 18.03
C GLU A 34 -14.76 -9.48 17.96
N LYS A 35 -16.00 -9.93 17.82
CA LYS A 35 -16.32 -11.35 17.64
C LYS A 35 -15.63 -11.94 16.41
N ILE A 36 -15.67 -11.25 15.28
CA ILE A 36 -15.02 -11.69 14.05
C ILE A 36 -13.50 -11.78 14.21
N ARG A 37 -12.88 -10.76 14.81
CA ARG A 37 -11.42 -10.76 15.07
C ARG A 37 -10.99 -11.88 16.00
N LYS A 38 -11.78 -12.16 17.03
CA LYS A 38 -11.54 -13.27 17.96
C LYS A 38 -11.58 -14.61 17.23
N ILE A 39 -12.62 -14.87 16.45
CA ILE A 39 -12.74 -16.10 15.67
C ILE A 39 -11.60 -16.25 14.68
N ALA A 40 -11.25 -15.18 13.97
CA ALA A 40 -10.12 -15.18 13.02
C ALA A 40 -8.81 -15.54 13.71
N LYS A 41 -8.58 -15.02 14.90
CA LYS A 41 -7.39 -15.33 15.71
C LYS A 41 -7.38 -16.78 16.20
N GLU A 42 -8.50 -17.30 16.68
CA GLU A 42 -8.64 -18.68 17.14
C GLU A 42 -8.39 -19.69 16.02
N LEU A 43 -8.82 -19.35 14.79
CA LEU A 43 -8.62 -20.18 13.60
C LEU A 43 -7.25 -19.97 12.93
N ASP A 44 -6.40 -19.12 13.46
CA ASP A 44 -5.13 -18.70 12.84
C ASP A 44 -5.32 -18.28 11.36
N TYR A 45 -6.37 -17.50 11.12
CA TYR A 45 -6.68 -17.03 9.77
C TYR A 45 -5.58 -16.13 9.22
N LYS A 46 -5.07 -16.49 8.06
CA LYS A 46 -4.11 -15.68 7.29
C LYS A 46 -4.72 -15.30 5.95
N PRO A 47 -4.66 -14.00 5.56
CA PRO A 47 -5.14 -13.58 4.25
C PRO A 47 -4.48 -14.37 3.13
N ASN A 48 -5.26 -14.77 2.14
CA ASN A 48 -4.73 -15.46 0.97
C ASN A 48 -3.97 -14.45 0.08
N ARG A 49 -2.65 -14.41 0.20
CA ARG A 49 -1.80 -13.53 -0.60
C ARG A 49 -1.94 -13.76 -2.11
N ALA A 50 -2.14 -14.99 -2.54
CA ALA A 50 -2.35 -15.31 -3.95
C ALA A 50 -3.62 -14.64 -4.51
N GLY A 51 -4.70 -14.61 -3.74
CA GLY A 51 -5.93 -13.90 -4.10
C GLY A 51 -5.74 -12.39 -4.17
N LEU A 52 -4.96 -11.81 -3.26
CA LEU A 52 -4.62 -10.39 -3.27
C LEU A 52 -3.77 -10.03 -4.50
N VAL A 53 -2.79 -10.85 -4.84
CA VAL A 53 -1.96 -10.68 -6.05
C VAL A 53 -2.83 -10.74 -7.30
N LEU A 54 -3.72 -11.73 -7.39
CA LEU A 54 -4.62 -11.87 -8.54
C LEU A 54 -5.59 -10.69 -8.68
N ALA A 55 -6.10 -10.16 -7.57
CA ALA A 55 -6.94 -8.97 -7.57
C ALA A 55 -6.15 -7.71 -7.96
N ALA A 56 -4.92 -7.60 -7.51
CA ALA A 56 -4.03 -6.48 -7.83
C ALA A 56 -3.61 -6.48 -9.31
N GLN A 57 -3.46 -7.64 -9.93
CA GLN A 57 -3.10 -7.75 -11.34
C GLN A 57 -4.13 -7.12 -12.30
N LYS A 58 -5.36 -6.93 -11.85
CA LYS A 58 -6.41 -6.25 -12.64
C LYS A 58 -6.21 -4.73 -12.73
N LYS A 59 -5.42 -4.15 -11.84
CA LYS A 59 -5.14 -2.70 -11.79
C LYS A 59 -3.64 -2.49 -11.88
N ARG A 60 -3.21 -1.76 -12.92
CA ARG A 60 -1.84 -1.27 -12.99
C ARG A 60 -1.73 -0.03 -12.10
N LEU A 61 -0.85 -0.08 -11.13
CA LEU A 61 -0.54 1.04 -10.25
C LEU A 61 0.86 1.57 -10.55
N LYS A 62 0.98 2.89 -10.54
CA LYS A 62 2.27 3.58 -10.62
C LYS A 62 2.41 4.49 -9.40
N LEU A 63 3.51 4.37 -8.69
CA LEU A 63 3.87 5.25 -7.59
C LEU A 63 5.11 6.06 -7.98
N GLY A 64 5.02 7.37 -7.85
CA GLY A 64 6.16 8.26 -7.99
C GLY A 64 6.81 8.51 -6.63
N VAL A 65 8.12 8.49 -6.58
CA VAL A 65 8.90 8.84 -5.38
C VAL A 65 9.90 9.92 -5.75
N ILE A 66 9.89 11.02 -4.99
CA ILE A 66 10.82 12.13 -5.18
C ILE A 66 11.72 12.23 -3.96
N LEU A 67 13.02 12.06 -4.15
CA LEU A 67 14.05 12.15 -3.12
C LEU A 67 15.08 13.22 -3.48
N PHE A 68 15.62 13.88 -2.44
CA PHE A 68 16.76 14.76 -2.63
C PHE A 68 18.04 13.96 -2.88
N SER A 69 18.80 14.39 -3.89
CA SER A 69 20.13 13.86 -4.20
C SER A 69 21.18 14.70 -3.47
N THR A 70 21.39 14.44 -2.18
CA THR A 70 22.26 15.28 -1.35
C THR A 70 23.60 14.68 -1.01
N GLY A 71 23.93 13.50 -1.47
CA GLY A 71 25.10 12.77 -1.01
C GLY A 71 25.05 12.36 0.48
N ASN A 72 23.95 12.63 1.16
CA ASN A 72 23.74 12.20 2.53
C ASN A 72 23.47 10.69 2.58
N PRO A 73 24.24 9.92 3.36
CA PRO A 73 24.05 8.46 3.49
C PRO A 73 22.64 8.06 3.88
N PHE A 74 21.92 8.89 4.63
CA PHE A 74 20.52 8.67 4.98
C PHE A 74 19.63 8.42 3.74
N PHE A 75 19.77 9.25 2.71
CA PHE A 75 18.97 9.08 1.49
C PHE A 75 19.40 7.88 0.65
N GLN A 76 20.64 7.44 0.78
CA GLN A 76 21.09 6.20 0.13
C GLN A 76 20.42 4.98 0.77
N ASP A 77 20.30 4.95 2.08
CA ASP A 77 19.60 3.89 2.81
C ASP A 77 18.10 3.88 2.50
N VAL A 78 17.49 5.06 2.42
CA VAL A 78 16.09 5.22 2.01
C VAL A 78 15.87 4.68 0.59
N LEU A 79 16.76 5.02 -0.33
CA LEU A 79 16.69 4.54 -1.72
C LEU A 79 16.81 3.02 -1.81
N ALA A 80 17.72 2.42 -1.04
CA ALA A 80 17.88 0.98 -0.99
C ALA A 80 16.62 0.28 -0.49
N GLY A 81 15.96 0.83 0.54
CA GLY A 81 14.68 0.34 1.04
C GLY A 81 13.54 0.46 0.01
N ILE A 82 13.52 1.56 -0.74
CA ILE A 82 12.55 1.78 -1.81
C ILE A 82 12.76 0.77 -2.94
N ASP A 83 13.99 0.52 -3.36
CA ASP A 83 14.33 -0.42 -4.43
C ASP A 83 13.94 -1.86 -4.03
N GLU A 84 14.22 -2.27 -2.81
CA GLU A 84 13.81 -3.56 -2.27
C GLU A 84 12.28 -3.70 -2.28
N LYS A 85 11.57 -2.70 -1.82
CA LYS A 85 10.11 -2.71 -1.80
C LYS A 85 9.50 -2.64 -3.20
N ALA A 86 10.14 -1.95 -4.12
CA ALA A 86 9.71 -1.88 -5.51
C ALA A 86 9.74 -3.25 -6.21
N GLU A 87 10.75 -4.08 -5.92
CA GLU A 87 10.81 -5.47 -6.42
C GLU A 87 9.64 -6.30 -5.90
N GLU A 88 9.32 -6.19 -4.62
CA GLU A 88 8.16 -6.86 -4.02
C GLU A 88 6.85 -6.38 -4.65
N LEU A 89 6.69 -5.07 -4.81
CA LEU A 89 5.48 -4.46 -5.36
C LEU A 89 5.26 -4.77 -6.84
N ALA A 90 6.29 -5.10 -7.58
CA ALA A 90 6.18 -5.54 -8.98
C ALA A 90 5.30 -6.80 -9.10
N ASN A 91 5.33 -7.69 -8.11
CA ASN A 91 4.46 -8.87 -8.05
C ASN A 91 2.98 -8.52 -7.93
N TYR A 92 2.67 -7.32 -7.44
CA TYR A 92 1.32 -6.78 -7.31
C TYR A 92 0.93 -5.83 -8.44
N ASN A 93 1.66 -5.89 -9.57
CA ASN A 93 1.47 -5.01 -10.73
C ASN A 93 1.58 -3.50 -10.37
N CYS A 94 2.45 -3.19 -9.43
CA CYS A 94 2.76 -1.84 -9.01
C CYS A 94 4.18 -1.47 -9.43
N THR A 95 4.31 -0.42 -10.23
CA THR A 95 5.59 0.13 -10.66
C THR A 95 5.94 1.34 -9.79
N VAL A 96 7.18 1.38 -9.30
CA VAL A 96 7.71 2.52 -8.55
C VAL A 96 8.69 3.29 -9.42
N ILE A 97 8.41 4.57 -9.61
CA ILE A 97 9.25 5.49 -10.39
C ILE A 97 9.93 6.43 -9.40
N THR A 98 11.24 6.29 -9.24
CA THR A 98 12.03 7.12 -8.33
C THR A 98 12.73 8.23 -9.10
N LYS A 99 12.52 9.47 -8.67
CA LYS A 99 13.20 10.66 -9.18
C LYS A 99 14.09 11.24 -8.10
N LYS A 100 15.34 11.50 -8.43
CA LYS A 100 16.28 12.20 -7.55
C LYS A 100 16.42 13.63 -8.02
N ILE A 101 16.22 14.57 -7.13
CA ILE A 101 16.30 16.00 -7.43
C ILE A 101 17.33 16.69 -6.56
N SER A 102 17.89 17.79 -7.05
CA SER A 102 18.64 18.76 -6.24
C SER A 102 17.66 19.64 -5.45
N PHE A 103 18.18 20.36 -4.48
CA PHE A 103 17.39 21.32 -3.71
C PHE A 103 16.79 22.41 -4.61
N GLY A 104 15.55 22.78 -4.35
CA GLY A 104 14.87 23.88 -4.99
C GLY A 104 13.40 23.56 -5.29
N VAL A 105 12.57 24.59 -5.17
CA VAL A 105 11.13 24.53 -5.45
C VAL A 105 10.88 24.20 -6.92
N GLU A 106 11.64 24.85 -7.83
CA GLU A 106 11.45 24.64 -9.27
C GLU A 106 11.70 23.18 -9.69
N ALA A 107 12.79 22.58 -9.20
CA ALA A 107 13.11 21.18 -9.49
C ALA A 107 12.02 20.24 -8.95
N GLN A 108 11.48 20.54 -7.77
CA GLN A 108 10.38 19.79 -7.18
C GLN A 108 9.12 19.88 -8.01
N LEU A 109 8.69 21.09 -8.41
CA LEU A 109 7.49 21.31 -9.22
C LEU A 109 7.60 20.67 -10.59
N GLN A 110 8.75 20.81 -11.24
CA GLN A 110 9.00 20.18 -12.54
C GLN A 110 8.92 18.65 -12.44
N THR A 111 9.48 18.06 -11.41
CA THR A 111 9.45 16.61 -11.20
C THR A 111 8.04 16.10 -10.90
N ILE A 112 7.25 16.86 -10.16
CA ILE A 112 5.83 16.55 -9.95
C ILE A 112 5.08 16.54 -11.29
N ASP A 113 5.29 17.55 -12.13
CA ASP A 113 4.67 17.63 -13.47
C ASP A 113 5.08 16.47 -14.37
N GLU A 114 6.34 16.06 -14.33
CA GLU A 114 6.83 14.87 -15.05
C GLU A 114 6.12 13.59 -14.60
N LEU A 115 5.96 13.40 -13.28
CA LEU A 115 5.26 12.24 -12.73
C LEU A 115 3.77 12.26 -13.06
N LEU A 116 3.14 13.42 -13.05
CA LEU A 116 1.74 13.56 -13.48
C LEU A 116 1.56 13.21 -14.96
N ALA A 117 2.51 13.58 -15.80
CA ALA A 117 2.51 13.20 -17.21
C ALA A 117 2.69 11.70 -17.43
N GLU A 118 3.36 11.01 -16.51
CA GLU A 118 3.50 9.54 -16.49
C GLU A 118 2.26 8.83 -15.90
N GLU A 119 1.23 9.58 -15.52
CA GLU A 119 -0.04 9.07 -14.99
C GLU A 119 0.12 8.22 -13.72
N VAL A 120 0.95 8.69 -12.77
CA VAL A 120 1.11 8.03 -11.48
C VAL A 120 -0.16 8.12 -10.64
N ASN A 121 -0.42 7.10 -9.83
CA ASN A 121 -1.58 7.03 -8.95
C ASN A 121 -1.33 7.69 -7.59
N GLY A 122 -0.09 7.89 -7.22
CA GLY A 122 0.32 8.54 -5.99
C GLY A 122 1.76 8.99 -6.03
N ILE A 123 2.10 9.98 -5.20
CA ILE A 123 3.44 10.54 -5.07
C ILE A 123 3.83 10.54 -3.59
N ALA A 124 4.97 9.93 -3.28
CA ALA A 124 5.64 10.08 -2.01
C ALA A 124 6.87 10.96 -2.22
N MET A 125 7.05 11.96 -1.39
CA MET A 125 8.16 12.89 -1.56
C MET A 125 8.71 13.42 -0.23
N THR A 126 9.98 13.78 -0.25
CA THR A 126 10.56 14.65 0.77
C THR A 126 10.36 16.08 0.29
N PRO A 127 9.45 16.86 0.91
CA PRO A 127 9.12 18.18 0.37
C PRO A 127 10.22 19.17 0.68
N TYR A 128 10.49 20.06 -0.27
CA TYR A 128 11.26 21.26 -0.02
C TYR A 128 10.32 22.31 0.58
N ASN A 129 10.64 22.77 1.76
CA ASN A 129 9.84 23.78 2.44
C ASN A 129 10.43 25.17 2.12
N ASP A 130 9.71 25.95 1.34
CA ASP A 130 9.99 27.33 1.04
C ASP A 130 8.77 28.17 1.43
N ALA A 131 9.03 29.31 2.04
CA ALA A 131 7.97 30.20 2.52
C ALA A 131 7.39 31.09 1.42
#